data_1e5e7e997238543d529dcba4cecef16b
#
_entry.id   1e5e7e997238543d529dcba4cecef16b
#
_cell.length_a   1.000
_cell.length_b   1.000
_cell.length_c   1.000
_cell.angle_alpha   90.00
_cell.angle_beta   90.00
_cell.angle_gamma   90.00
#
_symmetry.space_group_name_H-M   'P 1'
#
loop_
_entity.id
_entity.type
_entity.pdbx_description
1 polymer ?
#
loop_
_entity_poly.entity_id
_entity_poly.type
_entity_poly.pdbx_seq_one_letter_code
_entity_poly.pdbx_strand_id
1 'polypeptide(L)'
;MHVPSGKNVWPILASLVICLVWARSGAGLQPEAPDDGASHERALVLDVDGPIGPATAEFITRAIERASETGAALVVIRLDTPGGLDASTRDIVKSILASDVPVATFVSPEGARAASAGTYILYASHVAAMSPATNVGAATPVAIGMTPFSSSGSSRLRERFRVGSTIGEALPKTASVTTISRQFTA
;
A
#
# COMPACT_ATOMS: atom_id res chain seq x y z
N MET A 1 89.88 -2.13 -39.03
CA MET A 1 88.45 -1.91 -39.20
C MET A 1 87.68 -2.83 -38.30
N HIS A 2 87.12 -2.32 -37.20
CA HIS A 2 86.43 -3.07 -36.18
C HIS A 2 84.92 -2.91 -36.37
N VAL A 3 84.22 -3.97 -36.71
CA VAL A 3 82.77 -3.96 -36.90
C VAL A 3 82.15 -4.22 -35.53
N PRO A 4 81.30 -3.34 -34.96
CA PRO A 4 80.66 -3.60 -33.68
C PRO A 4 79.53 -4.63 -33.83
N SER A 5 79.64 -5.66 -32.99
CA SER A 5 78.67 -6.75 -32.82
C SER A 5 77.31 -6.21 -32.47
N GLY A 6 76.31 -6.58 -33.26
CA GLY A 6 74.94 -6.22 -33.05
C GLY A 6 74.43 -6.76 -31.70
N LYS A 7 74.11 -5.86 -30.76
CA LYS A 7 73.47 -6.16 -29.51
C LYS A 7 72.05 -6.68 -29.80
N ASN A 8 71.76 -7.88 -29.37
CA ASN A 8 70.48 -8.52 -29.54
C ASN A 8 69.39 -7.70 -28.80
N VAL A 9 68.62 -6.90 -29.55
CA VAL A 9 67.49 -6.11 -29.01
C VAL A 9 66.22 -6.92 -28.83
N TRP A 10 66.29 -8.21 -29.20
CA TRP A 10 65.15 -9.14 -29.13
C TRP A 10 64.58 -9.33 -27.70
N PRO A 11 65.40 -9.50 -26.63
CA PRO A 11 64.83 -9.65 -25.31
C PRO A 11 64.10 -8.38 -24.80
N ILE A 12 64.51 -7.19 -25.25
CA ILE A 12 63.87 -5.95 -24.84
C ILE A 12 62.51 -5.80 -25.52
N LEU A 13 62.40 -6.16 -26.79
CA LEU A 13 61.11 -6.16 -27.49
C LEU A 13 60.16 -7.22 -26.96
N ALA A 14 60.64 -8.41 -26.62
CA ALA A 14 59.81 -9.45 -26.00
C ALA A 14 59.27 -9.03 -24.62
N SER A 15 60.08 -8.35 -23.79
CA SER A 15 59.66 -7.82 -22.51
C SER A 15 58.60 -6.74 -22.63
N LEU A 16 58.69 -5.87 -23.61
CA LEU A 16 57.75 -4.80 -23.86
C LEU A 16 56.39 -5.32 -24.35
N VAL A 17 56.38 -6.36 -25.16
CA VAL A 17 55.15 -7.04 -25.62
C VAL A 17 54.43 -7.72 -24.45
N ILE A 18 55.18 -8.39 -23.58
CA ILE A 18 54.61 -9.05 -22.38
C ILE A 18 54.00 -8.00 -21.44
N CYS A 19 54.63 -6.85 -21.20
CA CYS A 19 54.10 -5.78 -20.39
C CYS A 19 52.83 -5.17 -21.01
N LEU A 20 52.76 -5.03 -22.33
CA LEU A 20 51.56 -4.52 -23.01
C LEU A 20 50.39 -5.49 -22.98
N VAL A 21 50.63 -6.80 -23.00
CA VAL A 21 49.59 -7.84 -22.86
C VAL A 21 49.03 -7.85 -21.41
N TRP A 22 49.91 -7.70 -20.42
CA TRP A 22 49.46 -7.65 -19.00
C TRP A 22 48.73 -6.34 -18.67
N ALA A 23 49.08 -5.25 -19.30
CA ALA A 23 48.36 -3.98 -19.10
C ALA A 23 46.93 -3.99 -19.67
N ARG A 24 46.63 -4.86 -20.63
CA ARG A 24 45.27 -5.05 -21.16
C ARG A 24 44.42 -6.05 -20.38
N SER A 25 45.03 -6.92 -19.59
CA SER A 25 44.30 -7.89 -18.71
C SER A 25 43.85 -7.30 -17.39
N GLY A 26 44.19 -6.02 -17.14
CA GLY A 26 43.68 -5.23 -16.02
C GLY A 26 42.33 -4.56 -16.29
N ALA A 27 41.51 -5.11 -17.20
CA ALA A 27 40.08 -4.81 -17.21
C ALA A 27 39.54 -5.40 -15.89
N GLY A 28 39.56 -4.54 -14.85
CA GLY A 28 39.08 -4.86 -13.53
C GLY A 28 37.71 -5.49 -13.66
N LEU A 29 37.57 -6.67 -13.09
CA LEU A 29 36.34 -7.10 -12.50
C LEU A 29 36.04 -6.05 -11.42
N GLN A 30 35.51 -4.88 -11.83
CA GLN A 30 34.71 -4.10 -10.93
C GLN A 30 33.60 -5.07 -10.53
N PRO A 31 33.43 -5.37 -9.25
CA PRO A 31 32.17 -5.93 -8.80
C PRO A 31 31.15 -4.92 -9.29
N GLU A 32 30.41 -5.30 -10.32
CA GLU A 32 29.18 -4.64 -10.71
C GLU A 32 28.39 -4.62 -9.42
N ALA A 33 28.36 -3.45 -8.76
CA ALA A 33 27.46 -3.23 -7.63
C ALA A 33 26.12 -3.74 -8.16
N PRO A 34 25.40 -4.61 -7.43
CA PRO A 34 24.09 -5.01 -7.88
C PRO A 34 23.41 -3.71 -8.24
N ASP A 35 23.09 -3.55 -9.51
CA ASP A 35 22.13 -2.56 -9.96
C ASP A 35 20.89 -2.95 -9.13
N ASP A 36 20.74 -2.29 -8.00
CA ASP A 36 19.51 -2.26 -7.26
C ASP A 36 18.53 -1.60 -8.24
N GLY A 37 18.11 -2.38 -9.21
CA GLY A 37 16.95 -2.12 -10.06
C GLY A 37 15.68 -2.15 -9.21
N ALA A 38 15.81 -1.76 -7.96
CA ALA A 38 14.77 -1.19 -7.16
C ALA A 38 14.37 0.09 -7.88
N SER A 39 13.59 -0.05 -8.95
CA SER A 39 12.62 0.96 -9.29
C SER A 39 12.03 1.34 -7.93
N HIS A 40 12.34 2.55 -7.44
CA HIS A 40 11.77 3.04 -6.20
C HIS A 40 10.27 3.09 -6.43
N GLU A 41 9.60 1.97 -6.14
CA GLU A 41 8.16 1.85 -6.21
C GLU A 41 7.62 2.86 -5.21
N ARG A 42 7.12 3.98 -5.72
CA ARG A 42 6.60 5.06 -4.87
C ARG A 42 5.27 4.64 -4.32
N ALA A 43 5.13 4.67 -2.99
CA ALA A 43 3.84 4.58 -2.34
C ALA A 43 3.32 5.99 -2.04
N LEU A 44 2.07 6.25 -2.37
CA LEU A 44 1.37 7.47 -1.99
C LEU A 44 0.68 7.24 -0.64
N VAL A 45 1.07 8.00 0.38
CA VAL A 45 0.50 7.86 1.73
C VAL A 45 -0.44 9.02 2.00
N LEU A 46 -1.66 8.72 2.44
CA LEU A 46 -2.71 9.68 2.78
C LEU A 46 -3.02 9.53 4.28
N ASP A 47 -3.05 10.66 4.99
CA ASP A 47 -3.53 10.70 6.37
C ASP A 47 -4.98 11.18 6.38
N VAL A 48 -5.88 10.35 6.92
CA VAL A 48 -7.31 10.62 7.04
C VAL A 48 -7.70 10.53 8.51
N ASP A 49 -7.77 11.67 9.15
CA ASP A 49 -8.17 11.81 10.56
C ASP A 49 -9.46 12.64 10.63
N GLY A 50 -10.47 12.08 11.31
CA GLY A 50 -11.76 12.74 11.50
C GLY A 50 -12.90 12.22 10.62
N PRO A 51 -14.00 12.97 10.52
CA PRO A 51 -15.21 12.52 9.84
C PRO A 51 -15.06 12.47 8.31
N ILE A 52 -15.69 11.46 7.71
CA ILE A 52 -15.76 11.31 6.24
C ILE A 52 -16.84 12.23 5.69
N GLY A 53 -16.40 13.28 5.02
CA GLY A 53 -17.24 14.26 4.35
C GLY A 53 -16.87 14.46 2.88
N PRO A 54 -17.52 15.39 2.17
CA PRO A 54 -17.24 15.62 0.75
C PRO A 54 -15.78 15.99 0.46
N ALA A 55 -15.18 16.84 1.29
CA ALA A 55 -13.77 17.22 1.13
C ALA A 55 -12.82 16.03 1.31
N THR A 56 -13.08 15.16 2.30
CA THR A 56 -12.30 13.96 2.52
C THR A 56 -12.46 12.97 1.35
N ALA A 57 -13.68 12.83 0.83
CA ALA A 57 -13.96 11.97 -0.31
C ALA A 57 -13.21 12.47 -1.56
N GLU A 58 -13.27 13.75 -1.85
CA GLU A 58 -12.56 14.35 -2.97
C GLU A 58 -11.04 14.22 -2.83
N PHE A 59 -10.49 14.43 -1.62
CA PHE A 59 -9.07 14.26 -1.32
C PHE A 59 -8.60 12.85 -1.63
N ILE A 60 -9.32 11.82 -1.15
CA ILE A 60 -8.97 10.41 -1.38
C ILE A 60 -9.10 10.05 -2.86
N THR A 61 -10.21 10.43 -3.51
CA THR A 61 -10.47 10.11 -4.93
C THR A 61 -9.39 10.70 -5.83
N ARG A 62 -9.06 11.97 -5.67
CA ARG A 62 -8.00 12.64 -6.44
C ARG A 62 -6.62 12.03 -6.16
N ALA A 63 -6.36 11.59 -4.94
CA ALA A 63 -5.10 10.96 -4.62
C ALA A 63 -4.95 9.59 -5.30
N ILE A 64 -6.03 8.81 -5.39
CA ILE A 64 -6.05 7.53 -6.12
C ILE A 64 -5.83 7.78 -7.63
N GLU A 65 -6.53 8.75 -8.22
CA GLU A 65 -6.33 9.14 -9.62
C GLU A 65 -4.88 9.56 -9.88
N ARG A 66 -4.33 10.42 -9.01
CA ARG A 66 -2.94 10.88 -9.11
C ARG A 66 -1.93 9.74 -8.97
N ALA A 67 -2.21 8.74 -8.14
CA ALA A 67 -1.37 7.56 -8.01
C ALA A 67 -1.26 6.79 -9.33
N SER A 68 -2.38 6.64 -10.04
CA SER A 68 -2.42 6.04 -11.38
C SER A 68 -1.62 6.86 -12.39
N GLU A 69 -1.84 8.17 -12.43
CA GLU A 69 -1.14 9.08 -13.35
C GLU A 69 0.39 9.11 -13.15
N THR A 70 0.83 9.01 -11.90
CA THR A 70 2.25 9.08 -11.54
C THR A 70 2.95 7.72 -11.50
N GLY A 71 2.22 6.64 -11.78
CA GLY A 71 2.75 5.28 -11.72
C GLY A 71 3.17 4.86 -10.30
N ALA A 72 2.42 5.27 -9.29
CA ALA A 72 2.66 4.80 -7.93
C ALA A 72 2.36 3.30 -7.82
N ALA A 73 3.18 2.57 -7.09
CA ALA A 73 3.01 1.14 -6.89
C ALA A 73 1.91 0.80 -5.86
N LEU A 74 1.60 1.74 -4.97
CA LEU A 74 0.67 1.54 -3.86
C LEU A 74 0.10 2.87 -3.37
N VAL A 75 -1.18 2.88 -3.01
CA VAL A 75 -1.79 3.94 -2.19
C VAL A 75 -2.01 3.40 -0.78
N VAL A 76 -1.56 4.11 0.22
CA VAL A 76 -1.77 3.78 1.64
C VAL A 76 -2.65 4.84 2.28
N ILE A 77 -3.83 4.45 2.77
CA ILE A 77 -4.74 5.33 3.53
C ILE A 77 -4.54 5.01 5.01
N ARG A 78 -3.90 5.92 5.74
CA ARG A 78 -3.85 5.85 7.21
C ARG A 78 -5.15 6.45 7.75
N LEU A 79 -5.90 5.65 8.49
CA LEU A 79 -7.30 5.96 8.80
C LEU A 79 -7.56 5.99 10.31
N ASP A 80 -8.08 7.12 10.80
CA ASP A 80 -8.77 7.24 12.09
C ASP A 80 -10.06 8.03 11.88
N THR A 81 -11.20 7.35 11.91
CA THR A 81 -12.49 8.01 11.64
C THR A 81 -13.61 7.50 12.54
N PRO A 82 -14.44 8.43 13.07
CA PRO A 82 -15.68 8.06 13.72
C PRO A 82 -16.79 7.65 12.74
N GLY A 83 -16.55 7.79 11.42
CA GLY A 83 -17.53 7.60 10.38
C GLY A 83 -17.81 8.88 9.60
N GLY A 84 -18.93 8.92 8.89
CA GLY A 84 -19.31 10.11 8.12
C GLY A 84 -20.51 9.91 7.21
N LEU A 85 -20.60 10.72 6.16
CA LEU A 85 -21.73 10.75 5.24
C LEU A 85 -21.71 9.52 4.30
N ASP A 86 -22.87 8.93 4.11
CA ASP A 86 -23.05 7.76 3.23
C ASP A 86 -22.65 8.07 1.77
N ALA A 87 -23.07 9.22 1.24
CA ALA A 87 -22.72 9.62 -0.13
C ALA A 87 -21.18 9.68 -0.33
N SER A 88 -20.47 10.38 0.57
CA SER A 88 -19.00 10.48 0.55
C SER A 88 -18.32 9.13 0.70
N THR A 89 -18.86 8.26 1.56
CA THR A 89 -18.36 6.89 1.74
C THR A 89 -18.51 6.08 0.45
N ARG A 90 -19.65 6.18 -0.25
CA ARG A 90 -19.89 5.49 -1.52
C ARG A 90 -18.92 5.96 -2.61
N ASP A 91 -18.62 7.24 -2.68
CA ASP A 91 -17.70 7.78 -3.67
C ASP A 91 -16.27 7.25 -3.43
N ILE A 92 -15.80 7.23 -2.18
CA ILE A 92 -14.52 6.63 -1.83
C ILE A 92 -14.48 5.15 -2.18
N VAL A 93 -15.51 4.38 -1.79
CA VAL A 93 -15.60 2.93 -2.09
C VAL A 93 -15.55 2.67 -3.58
N LYS A 94 -16.29 3.44 -4.39
CA LYS A 94 -16.25 3.32 -5.86
C LYS A 94 -14.85 3.60 -6.40
N SER A 95 -14.19 4.65 -5.93
CA SER A 95 -12.84 5.01 -6.36
C SER A 95 -11.82 3.92 -6.02
N ILE A 96 -11.90 3.33 -4.83
CA ILE A 96 -11.03 2.22 -4.43
C ILE A 96 -11.25 0.99 -5.32
N LEU A 97 -12.51 0.63 -5.56
CA LEU A 97 -12.86 -0.56 -6.37
C LEU A 97 -12.53 -0.40 -7.85
N ALA A 98 -12.48 0.83 -8.35
CA ALA A 98 -12.13 1.16 -9.74
C ALA A 98 -10.64 1.47 -9.92
N SER A 99 -9.83 1.43 -8.86
CA SER A 99 -8.43 1.80 -8.91
C SER A 99 -7.57 0.71 -9.57
N ASP A 100 -6.76 1.10 -10.56
CA ASP A 100 -5.73 0.26 -11.15
C ASP A 100 -4.51 0.08 -10.22
N VAL A 101 -4.31 1.04 -9.29
CA VAL A 101 -3.24 0.99 -8.29
C VAL A 101 -3.77 0.32 -7.03
N PRO A 102 -3.06 -0.66 -6.46
CA PRO A 102 -3.46 -1.26 -5.20
C PRO A 102 -3.65 -0.21 -4.09
N VAL A 103 -4.76 -0.33 -3.35
CA VAL A 103 -5.06 0.55 -2.20
C VAL A 103 -5.01 -0.28 -0.93
N ALA A 104 -4.18 0.14 0.01
CA ALA A 104 -4.11 -0.41 1.36
C ALA A 104 -4.69 0.58 2.36
N THR A 105 -5.62 0.14 3.21
CA THR A 105 -6.09 0.97 4.33
C THR A 105 -5.52 0.43 5.63
N PHE A 106 -4.87 1.32 6.38
CA PHE A 106 -4.23 1.01 7.66
C PHE A 106 -4.86 1.84 8.79
N VAL A 107 -5.58 1.18 9.69
CA VAL A 107 -6.16 1.84 10.87
C VAL A 107 -5.04 2.12 11.86
N SER A 108 -4.71 3.38 12.02
CA SER A 108 -3.59 3.85 12.86
C SER A 108 -3.80 5.31 13.29
N PRO A 109 -3.17 5.75 14.37
CA PRO A 109 -2.26 5.06 15.29
C PRO A 109 -2.95 4.07 16.23
N GLU A 110 -2.26 3.60 17.28
CA GLU A 110 -2.89 2.83 18.35
C GLU A 110 -4.07 3.60 18.96
N GLY A 111 -5.19 2.89 19.21
CA GLY A 111 -6.42 3.49 19.68
C GLY A 111 -7.30 4.11 18.60
N ALA A 112 -6.80 4.22 17.36
CA ALA A 112 -7.58 4.69 16.22
C ALA A 112 -8.78 3.78 15.93
N ARG A 113 -9.73 4.30 15.17
CA ARG A 113 -10.94 3.57 14.80
C ARG A 113 -11.29 3.74 13.33
N ALA A 114 -11.83 2.68 12.77
CA ALA A 114 -12.50 2.69 11.47
C ALA A 114 -13.99 2.42 11.69
N ALA A 115 -14.71 3.41 12.25
CA ALA A 115 -16.11 3.26 12.56
C ALA A 115 -17.01 3.66 11.38
N SER A 116 -18.16 3.02 11.24
CA SER A 116 -19.18 3.34 10.23
C SER A 116 -18.58 3.43 8.81
N ALA A 117 -18.45 4.62 8.23
CA ALA A 117 -17.82 4.85 6.94
C ALA A 117 -16.43 4.19 6.83
N GLY A 118 -15.62 4.27 7.88
CA GLY A 118 -14.31 3.65 7.94
C GLY A 118 -14.32 2.14 7.76
N THR A 119 -15.34 1.47 8.28
CA THR A 119 -15.54 0.03 8.09
C THR A 119 -15.71 -0.30 6.61
N TYR A 120 -16.54 0.46 5.87
CA TYR A 120 -16.77 0.23 4.44
C TYR A 120 -15.52 0.53 3.61
N ILE A 121 -14.78 1.59 3.94
CA ILE A 121 -13.51 1.93 3.28
C ILE A 121 -12.50 0.81 3.49
N LEU A 122 -12.38 0.30 4.70
CA LEU A 122 -11.48 -0.80 5.03
C LEU A 122 -11.83 -2.07 4.23
N TYR A 123 -13.12 -2.42 4.14
CA TYR A 123 -13.58 -3.58 3.37
C TYR A 123 -13.44 -3.42 1.86
N ALA A 124 -13.52 -2.21 1.33
CA ALA A 124 -13.33 -1.95 -0.09
C ALA A 124 -11.86 -2.01 -0.52
N SER A 125 -10.94 -1.83 0.40
CA SER A 125 -9.50 -1.79 0.13
C SER A 125 -8.95 -3.16 -0.27
N HIS A 126 -7.92 -3.16 -1.13
CA HIS A 126 -7.23 -4.38 -1.57
C HIS A 126 -6.47 -5.05 -0.41
N VAL A 127 -5.94 -4.24 0.50
CA VAL A 127 -5.28 -4.68 1.73
C VAL A 127 -5.86 -3.90 2.90
N ALA A 128 -6.22 -4.59 3.96
CA ALA A 128 -6.67 -4.00 5.21
C ALA A 128 -5.72 -4.37 6.35
N ALA A 129 -5.24 -3.38 7.09
CA ALA A 129 -4.35 -3.56 8.23
C ALA A 129 -4.80 -2.68 9.39
N MET A 130 -4.45 -3.09 10.59
CA MET A 130 -4.83 -2.40 11.81
C MET A 130 -3.67 -2.40 12.81
N SER A 131 -3.40 -1.25 13.44
CA SER A 131 -2.51 -1.17 14.60
C SER A 131 -3.10 -1.89 15.82
N PRO A 132 -2.28 -2.29 16.79
CA PRO A 132 -2.79 -2.80 18.06
C PRO A 132 -3.77 -1.83 18.73
N ALA A 133 -4.72 -2.36 19.48
CA ALA A 133 -5.74 -1.59 20.21
C ALA A 133 -6.64 -0.67 19.36
N THR A 134 -6.73 -0.90 18.04
CA THR A 134 -7.65 -0.19 17.14
C THR A 134 -8.99 -0.90 17.03
N ASN A 135 -10.02 -0.18 16.57
CA ASN A 135 -11.38 -0.70 16.45
C ASN A 135 -11.92 -0.56 15.03
N VAL A 136 -12.73 -1.55 14.61
CA VAL A 136 -13.51 -1.48 13.36
C VAL A 136 -14.95 -1.90 13.64
N GLY A 137 -15.92 -1.21 13.04
CA GLY A 137 -17.33 -1.59 13.18
C GLY A 137 -18.30 -0.41 13.22
N ALA A 138 -19.41 -0.59 13.93
CA ALA A 138 -20.52 0.39 14.01
C ALA A 138 -21.04 0.84 12.64
N ALA A 139 -21.11 -0.09 11.67
CA ALA A 139 -21.41 0.19 10.27
C ALA A 139 -22.92 0.19 9.95
N THR A 140 -23.78 0.18 10.94
CA THR A 140 -25.23 0.29 10.75
C THR A 140 -25.59 1.73 10.36
N PRO A 141 -26.16 1.96 9.16
CA PRO A 141 -26.60 3.29 8.76
C PRO A 141 -27.65 3.85 9.73
N VAL A 142 -27.49 5.12 10.10
CA VAL A 142 -28.47 5.86 10.91
C VAL A 142 -28.98 7.05 10.11
N ALA A 143 -30.29 7.30 10.14
CA ALA A 143 -30.88 8.46 9.49
C ALA A 143 -30.59 9.71 10.32
N ILE A 144 -29.91 10.71 9.71
CA ILE A 144 -29.62 11.99 10.33
C ILE A 144 -30.77 12.95 9.96
N GLY A 145 -31.40 13.56 10.98
CA GLY A 145 -32.43 14.56 10.79
C GLY A 145 -33.87 14.05 10.65
N MET A 146 -34.10 12.74 10.81
CA MET A 146 -35.44 12.23 10.99
C MET A 146 -35.79 12.24 12.49
N THR A 147 -36.89 12.91 12.87
CA THR A 147 -37.51 12.69 14.16
C THR A 147 -37.77 11.20 14.34
N PRO A 148 -37.54 10.62 15.52
CA PRO A 148 -37.74 9.18 15.69
C PRO A 148 -39.17 8.83 15.29
N PHE A 149 -39.28 8.10 14.17
CA PHE A 149 -40.54 7.47 13.80
C PHE A 149 -40.94 6.53 14.94
N SER A 150 -42.05 6.85 15.58
CA SER A 150 -42.60 6.07 16.68
C SER A 150 -42.67 4.60 16.27
N SER A 151 -41.92 3.75 16.98
CA SER A 151 -41.71 2.35 16.67
C SER A 151 -42.90 1.46 17.06
N SER A 152 -44.13 1.84 16.76
CA SER A 152 -45.30 0.98 17.02
C SER A 152 -45.59 -0.04 15.92
N GLY A 153 -44.70 -0.23 14.93
CA GLY A 153 -44.97 -1.09 13.78
C GLY A 153 -43.90 -2.10 13.35
N SER A 154 -42.73 -2.17 13.96
CA SER A 154 -41.60 -2.87 13.36
C SER A 154 -41.09 -4.14 14.08
N SER A 155 -41.92 -4.82 14.86
CA SER A 155 -41.53 -6.11 15.45
C SER A 155 -41.34 -7.24 14.39
N ARG A 156 -41.86 -7.08 13.16
CA ARG A 156 -41.79 -8.10 12.11
C ARG A 156 -40.56 -8.00 11.17
N LEU A 157 -39.83 -6.90 11.20
CA LEU A 157 -38.63 -6.74 10.36
C LEU A 157 -37.31 -7.09 11.07
N ARG A 158 -37.32 -7.22 12.38
CA ARG A 158 -36.11 -7.59 13.15
C ARG A 158 -35.69 -9.05 13.01
N GLU A 159 -36.58 -9.92 12.56
CA GLU A 159 -36.25 -11.35 12.43
C GLU A 159 -35.54 -11.72 11.12
N ARG A 160 -35.54 -10.84 10.12
CA ARG A 160 -34.94 -11.14 8.81
C ARG A 160 -33.48 -10.73 8.66
N PHE A 161 -32.95 -9.95 9.57
CA PHE A 161 -31.53 -9.54 9.58
C PHE A 161 -30.85 -9.85 10.91
N ARG A 162 -30.97 -11.10 11.36
CA ARG A 162 -30.04 -11.62 12.34
C ARG A 162 -28.83 -12.15 11.58
N VAL A 163 -28.01 -11.24 11.04
CA VAL A 163 -26.62 -11.56 10.70
C VAL A 163 -25.90 -11.66 12.05
N GLY A 164 -25.39 -12.84 12.33
CA GLY A 164 -24.90 -13.22 13.64
C GLY A 164 -23.85 -12.27 14.20
N SER A 165 -24.09 -11.85 15.41
CA SER A 165 -23.12 -11.22 16.31
C SER A 165 -22.03 -12.19 16.78
N THR A 166 -21.57 -13.10 15.90
CA THR A 166 -20.63 -14.18 16.24
C THR A 166 -19.20 -13.90 15.78
N ILE A 167 -18.89 -12.68 15.38
CA ILE A 167 -17.49 -12.31 15.01
C ILE A 167 -16.70 -11.82 16.25
N GLY A 168 -17.34 -11.65 17.40
CA GLY A 168 -16.70 -11.08 18.59
C GLY A 168 -15.87 -12.04 19.43
N GLU A 169 -15.91 -13.35 19.23
CA GLU A 169 -15.32 -14.31 20.18
C GLU A 169 -14.18 -15.18 19.66
N ALA A 170 -13.76 -15.05 18.39
CA ALA A 170 -12.79 -15.96 17.79
C ALA A 170 -11.44 -15.33 17.40
N LEU A 171 -11.11 -14.13 17.88
CA LEU A 171 -9.78 -13.56 17.60
C LEU A 171 -8.83 -13.82 18.77
N PRO A 172 -7.76 -14.60 18.57
CA PRO A 172 -6.73 -14.76 19.60
C PRO A 172 -6.05 -13.40 19.86
N LYS A 173 -5.83 -13.10 21.14
CA LYS A 173 -5.27 -11.83 21.64
C LYS A 173 -3.82 -11.52 21.22
N THR A 174 -3.28 -12.19 20.21
CA THR A 174 -1.88 -12.11 19.79
C THR A 174 -1.66 -11.92 18.29
N ALA A 175 -2.66 -11.42 17.53
CA ALA A 175 -2.44 -11.14 16.11
C ALA A 175 -2.05 -9.68 15.91
N SER A 176 -0.77 -9.41 15.78
CA SER A 176 -0.23 -8.06 15.57
C SER A 176 -0.35 -7.53 14.13
N VAL A 177 -0.76 -8.34 13.19
CA VAL A 177 -1.11 -7.92 11.82
C VAL A 177 -2.10 -8.93 11.24
N THR A 178 -3.35 -8.53 11.02
CA THR A 178 -4.31 -9.37 10.29
C THR A 178 -4.39 -8.86 8.86
N THR A 179 -3.71 -9.54 7.95
CA THR A 179 -3.86 -9.32 6.51
C THR A 179 -5.12 -10.05 6.06
N ILE A 180 -6.15 -9.31 5.69
CA ILE A 180 -7.35 -9.87 5.06
C ILE A 180 -7.13 -9.81 3.55
N SER A 181 -6.65 -10.90 2.96
CA SER A 181 -6.60 -11.04 1.50
C SER A 181 -7.96 -11.52 0.98
N ARG A 182 -8.56 -10.77 0.06
CA ARG A 182 -9.70 -11.26 -0.74
C ARG A 182 -9.17 -12.24 -1.78
N GLN A 183 -9.57 -13.48 -1.69
CA GLN A 183 -9.51 -14.38 -2.84
C GLN A 183 -10.76 -14.13 -3.70
N PHE A 184 -10.58 -13.49 -4.83
CA PHE A 184 -11.58 -13.51 -5.90
C PHE A 184 -11.31 -14.75 -6.73
N THR A 185 -12.23 -15.72 -6.64
CA THR A 185 -12.33 -16.78 -7.65
C THR A 185 -13.18 -16.23 -8.79
N ALA A 186 -12.62 -16.24 -9.98
CA ALA A 186 -13.31 -15.91 -11.23
C ALA A 186 -14.38 -16.94 -11.55
#